data_5e2364ca9a95df9677dc2e4affd4860f
#
_entry.id   5e2364ca9a95df9677dc2e4affd4860f
#
_cell.length_a   1.000
_cell.length_b   1.000
_cell.length_c   1.000
_cell.angle_alpha   90.00
_cell.angle_beta   90.00
_cell.angle_gamma   90.00
#
_symmetry.space_group_name_H-M   'P 1'
#
loop_
_entity.id
_entity.type
_entity.pdbx_description
1 polymer ?
#
loop_
_entity_poly.entity_id
_entity_poly.type
_entity_poly.pdbx_seq_one_letter_code
_entity_poly.pdbx_strand_id
1 'polypeptide(L)'
;MEFTQVVENRYSCKNFSGRKVEAEKLQVILEAGRVAPTAKNLQEQRVYVVQSEEGLKKIDAVTPCRYGAPTCLVVAFDKNHVFTYPGEKRDSGVEDASIVATHMMLAAANTGVDSCWLNFFDPDKAAKELGLPENEEVLMILDLGYAAEGVGPLPNHASRKLLEETVVYC
;
A
#
# COMPACT_ATOMS: atom_id res chain seq x y z
N MET A 1 19.30 -5.02 -0.31
CA MET A 1 19.41 -4.44 -1.67
C MET A 1 19.80 -2.97 -1.55
N GLU A 2 20.56 -2.42 -2.48
CA GLU A 2 20.78 -0.97 -2.51
C GLU A 2 19.48 -0.24 -2.83
N PHE A 3 19.26 0.95 -2.27
CA PHE A 3 17.99 1.68 -2.38
C PHE A 3 17.57 1.90 -3.84
N THR A 4 18.49 2.29 -4.70
CA THR A 4 18.22 2.49 -6.14
C THR A 4 17.67 1.22 -6.79
N GLN A 5 18.26 0.07 -6.48
CA GLN A 5 17.81 -1.24 -6.99
C GLN A 5 16.38 -1.57 -6.48
N VAL A 6 16.07 -1.23 -5.21
CA VAL A 6 14.72 -1.45 -4.67
C VAL A 6 13.68 -0.66 -5.45
N VAL A 7 13.97 0.62 -5.70
CA VAL A 7 13.06 1.52 -6.43
C VAL A 7 12.86 1.08 -7.87
N GLU A 8 13.94 0.66 -8.55
CA GLU A 8 13.92 0.24 -9.95
C GLU A 8 13.25 -1.12 -10.15
N ASN A 9 13.55 -2.09 -9.27
CA ASN A 9 13.10 -3.47 -9.41
C ASN A 9 11.66 -3.69 -8.90
N ARG A 10 11.14 -2.82 -8.03
CA ARG A 10 9.75 -2.95 -7.56
C ARG A 10 8.79 -2.81 -8.73
N TYR A 11 7.88 -3.75 -8.85
CA TYR A 11 6.79 -3.71 -9.84
C TYR A 11 5.43 -4.07 -9.22
N SER A 12 4.34 -3.81 -9.93
CA SER A 12 3.00 -4.19 -9.53
C SER A 12 2.71 -5.62 -9.98
N CYS A 13 2.79 -6.58 -9.05
CA CYS A 13 2.50 -7.99 -9.31
C CYS A 13 0.99 -8.17 -9.50
N LYS A 14 0.58 -8.72 -10.64
CA LYS A 14 -0.84 -8.94 -10.98
C LYS A 14 -1.21 -10.40 -11.12
N ASN A 15 -0.45 -11.30 -10.55
CA ASN A 15 -0.79 -12.71 -10.39
C ASN A 15 0.14 -13.33 -9.34
N PHE A 16 -0.42 -13.65 -8.18
CA PHE A 16 0.31 -14.21 -7.05
C PHE A 16 0.18 -15.73 -7.01
N SER A 17 1.24 -16.42 -6.56
CA SER A 17 1.29 -17.88 -6.42
C SER A 17 0.42 -18.45 -5.30
N GLY A 18 -0.12 -17.59 -4.43
CA GLY A 18 -0.81 -18.01 -3.20
C GLY A 18 0.14 -18.36 -2.04
N ARG A 19 1.47 -18.38 -2.25
CA ARG A 19 2.45 -18.59 -1.19
C ARG A 19 2.37 -17.43 -0.18
N LYS A 20 2.18 -17.77 1.10
CA LYS A 20 2.10 -16.79 2.19
C LYS A 20 3.44 -16.09 2.42
N VAL A 21 3.35 -14.82 2.82
CA VAL A 21 4.51 -14.05 3.28
C VAL A 21 4.92 -14.55 4.65
N GLU A 22 6.21 -14.78 4.87
CA GLU A 22 6.77 -15.21 6.14
C GLU A 22 6.57 -14.12 7.21
N ALA A 23 6.28 -14.55 8.45
CA ALA A 23 5.96 -13.64 9.55
C ALA A 23 7.06 -12.59 9.79
N GLU A 24 8.33 -12.99 9.69
CA GLU A 24 9.48 -12.12 9.88
C GLU A 24 9.56 -11.03 8.80
N LYS A 25 9.27 -11.38 7.54
CA LYS A 25 9.24 -10.40 6.44
C LYS A 25 8.07 -9.44 6.57
N LEU A 26 6.89 -9.98 6.94
CA LEU A 26 5.73 -9.13 7.19
C LEU A 26 6.01 -8.13 8.32
N GLN A 27 6.67 -8.57 9.40
CA GLN A 27 7.07 -7.69 10.49
C GLN A 27 8.00 -6.56 10.02
N VAL A 28 8.99 -6.85 9.16
CA VAL A 28 9.88 -5.83 8.57
C VAL A 28 9.09 -4.82 7.72
N ILE A 29 8.11 -5.31 6.96
CA ILE A 29 7.25 -4.45 6.13
C ILE A 29 6.40 -3.52 7.00
N LEU A 30 5.75 -4.06 8.03
CA LEU A 30 4.93 -3.28 8.95
C LEU A 30 5.75 -2.26 9.74
N GLU A 31 6.96 -2.63 10.17
CA GLU A 31 7.89 -1.74 10.87
C GLU A 31 8.36 -0.57 9.99
N ALA A 32 8.58 -0.81 8.69
CA ALA A 32 8.88 0.27 7.75
C ALA A 32 7.73 1.30 7.66
N GLY A 33 6.48 0.83 7.69
CA GLY A 33 5.32 1.73 7.80
C GLY A 33 5.26 2.48 9.12
N ARG A 34 5.57 1.81 10.24
CA ARG A 34 5.57 2.42 11.57
C ARG A 34 6.56 3.58 11.73
N VAL A 35 7.74 3.47 11.10
CA VAL A 35 8.79 4.52 11.17
C VAL A 35 8.68 5.57 10.08
N ALA A 36 7.68 5.48 9.20
CA ALA A 36 7.44 6.47 8.18
C ALA A 36 7.08 7.84 8.80
N PRO A 37 7.53 8.96 8.22
CA PRO A 37 7.17 10.28 8.73
C PRO A 37 5.70 10.60 8.45
N THR A 38 5.08 11.33 9.39
CA THR A 38 3.74 11.90 9.24
C THR A 38 3.75 13.37 9.64
N ALA A 39 2.80 14.16 9.19
CA ALA A 39 2.69 15.56 9.54
C ALA A 39 2.63 15.73 11.08
N LYS A 40 3.51 16.55 11.63
CA LYS A 40 3.66 16.74 13.09
C LYS A 40 3.84 15.43 13.89
N ASN A 41 4.19 14.33 13.23
CA ASN A 41 4.29 13.01 13.85
C ASN A 41 2.98 12.55 14.51
N LEU A 42 1.84 12.85 13.88
CA LEU A 42 0.51 12.50 14.41
C LEU A 42 0.23 11.01 14.39
N GLN A 43 0.83 10.28 13.44
CA GLN A 43 0.75 8.82 13.34
C GLN A 43 -0.70 8.29 13.29
N GLU A 44 -1.53 8.96 12.51
CA GLU A 44 -2.95 8.69 12.34
C GLU A 44 -3.24 7.46 11.47
N GLN A 45 -2.22 6.88 10.84
CA GLN A 45 -2.38 5.70 10.00
C GLN A 45 -2.90 4.50 10.78
N ARG A 46 -3.70 3.69 10.10
CA ARG A 46 -4.14 2.36 10.54
C ARG A 46 -3.83 1.36 9.43
N VAL A 47 -3.25 0.22 9.80
CA VAL A 47 -2.93 -0.85 8.85
C VAL A 47 -3.60 -2.13 9.31
N TYR A 48 -4.56 -2.59 8.53
CA TYR A 48 -5.28 -3.85 8.79
C TYR A 48 -4.63 -4.96 7.99
N VAL A 49 -4.10 -5.97 8.68
CA VAL A 49 -3.49 -7.14 8.05
C VAL A 49 -4.56 -8.19 7.80
N VAL A 50 -4.88 -8.45 6.54
CA VAL A 50 -5.90 -9.40 6.11
C VAL A 50 -5.22 -10.64 5.54
N GLN A 51 -5.33 -11.78 6.24
CA GLN A 51 -4.73 -13.07 5.88
C GLN A 51 -5.68 -14.25 6.07
N SER A 52 -6.80 -14.05 6.79
CA SER A 52 -7.79 -15.10 6.98
C SER A 52 -8.60 -15.30 5.70
N GLU A 53 -9.06 -16.53 5.47
CA GLU A 53 -9.91 -16.84 4.31
C GLU A 53 -11.17 -15.97 4.28
N GLU A 54 -11.80 -15.73 5.43
CA GLU A 54 -12.97 -14.87 5.54
C GLU A 54 -12.62 -13.41 5.19
N GLY A 55 -11.51 -12.88 5.73
CA GLY A 55 -11.05 -11.52 5.43
C GLY A 55 -10.72 -11.34 3.95
N LEU A 56 -10.03 -12.32 3.33
CA LEU A 56 -9.72 -12.26 1.90
C LEU A 56 -10.97 -12.32 1.02
N LYS A 57 -12.02 -13.06 1.42
CA LYS A 57 -13.33 -13.03 0.75
C LYS A 57 -13.98 -11.64 0.81
N LYS A 58 -13.81 -10.92 1.93
CA LYS A 58 -14.28 -9.52 2.05
C LYS A 58 -13.53 -8.59 1.09
N ILE A 59 -12.20 -8.77 0.95
CA ILE A 59 -11.42 -8.04 -0.06
C ILE A 59 -11.94 -8.36 -1.47
N ASP A 60 -12.17 -9.62 -1.80
CA ASP A 60 -12.70 -10.04 -3.11
C ASP A 60 -14.12 -9.47 -3.40
N ALA A 61 -14.91 -9.18 -2.36
CA ALA A 61 -16.22 -8.55 -2.49
C ALA A 61 -16.14 -7.06 -2.84
N VAL A 62 -15.04 -6.39 -2.57
CA VAL A 62 -14.86 -4.95 -2.81
C VAL A 62 -13.99 -4.63 -4.02
N THR A 63 -13.11 -5.55 -4.44
CA THR A 63 -12.25 -5.37 -5.63
C THR A 63 -11.99 -6.69 -6.34
N PRO A 64 -11.98 -6.71 -7.69
CA PRO A 64 -11.52 -7.87 -8.48
C PRO A 64 -9.99 -7.95 -8.58
N CYS A 65 -9.27 -6.99 -7.98
CA CYS A 65 -7.85 -6.75 -8.25
C CYS A 65 -6.89 -7.34 -7.21
N ARG A 66 -7.35 -8.23 -6.30
CA ARG A 66 -6.47 -8.92 -5.35
C ARG A 66 -5.46 -9.87 -6.04
N TYR A 67 -5.73 -10.31 -7.25
CA TYR A 67 -4.82 -11.14 -8.07
C TYR A 67 -4.30 -12.41 -7.38
N GLY A 68 -5.06 -12.97 -6.42
CA GLY A 68 -4.67 -14.17 -5.68
C GLY A 68 -3.68 -13.91 -4.55
N ALA A 69 -3.42 -12.66 -4.16
CA ALA A 69 -2.54 -12.33 -3.04
C ALA A 69 -3.03 -12.99 -1.74
N PRO A 70 -2.13 -13.66 -0.99
CA PRO A 70 -2.48 -14.33 0.26
C PRO A 70 -2.49 -13.39 1.47
N THR A 71 -2.00 -12.16 1.31
CA THR A 71 -1.96 -11.12 2.34
C THR A 71 -2.33 -9.79 1.70
N CYS A 72 -3.24 -9.05 2.35
CA CYS A 72 -3.58 -7.68 1.97
C CYS A 72 -3.38 -6.77 3.18
N LEU A 73 -2.72 -5.64 2.99
CA LEU A 73 -2.66 -4.56 3.97
C LEU A 73 -3.66 -3.49 3.55
N VAL A 74 -4.73 -3.32 4.31
CA VAL A 74 -5.66 -2.21 4.11
C VAL A 74 -5.12 -1.02 4.88
N VAL A 75 -4.75 0.03 4.17
CA VAL A 75 -4.19 1.25 4.76
C VAL A 75 -5.29 2.29 4.87
N ALA A 76 -5.54 2.74 6.08
CA ALA A 76 -6.51 3.74 6.45
C ALA A 76 -5.86 4.81 7.34
N PHE A 77 -6.58 5.88 7.62
CA PHE A 77 -6.18 6.92 8.56
C PHE A 77 -7.38 7.43 9.36
N ASP A 78 -7.11 7.87 10.60
CA ASP A 78 -8.11 8.48 11.47
C ASP A 78 -8.32 9.95 11.08
N LYS A 79 -9.47 10.25 10.50
CA LYS A 79 -9.87 11.61 10.05
C LYS A 79 -9.89 12.65 11.17
N ASN A 80 -10.01 12.23 12.41
CA ASN A 80 -10.07 13.14 13.56
C ASN A 80 -8.69 13.57 14.06
N HIS A 81 -7.60 12.94 13.56
CA HIS A 81 -6.24 13.19 14.04
C HIS A 81 -5.29 13.70 12.95
N VAL A 82 -5.81 14.12 11.81
CA VAL A 82 -5.03 14.65 10.70
C VAL A 82 -4.57 16.10 10.95
N PHE A 83 -3.47 16.50 10.31
CA PHE A 83 -3.04 17.89 10.27
C PHE A 83 -3.79 18.65 9.20
N THR A 84 -4.51 19.71 9.57
CA THR A 84 -5.16 20.61 8.61
C THR A 84 -4.19 21.67 8.14
N TYR A 85 -4.04 21.82 6.85
CA TYR A 85 -3.15 22.82 6.23
C TYR A 85 -3.68 24.25 6.44
N PRO A 86 -2.79 25.25 6.54
CA PRO A 86 -3.22 26.65 6.53
C PRO A 86 -4.11 26.94 5.31
N GLY A 87 -5.24 27.60 5.54
CA GLY A 87 -6.25 27.86 4.52
C GLY A 87 -7.28 26.75 4.34
N GLU A 88 -7.21 25.68 5.11
CA GLU A 88 -8.22 24.61 5.28
C GLU A 88 -8.64 23.91 3.98
N LYS A 89 -7.82 23.98 2.92
CA LYS A 89 -8.15 23.36 1.62
C LYS A 89 -7.98 21.84 1.60
N ARG A 90 -7.13 21.32 2.49
CA ARG A 90 -6.81 19.89 2.60
C ARG A 90 -6.25 19.58 3.97
N ASP A 91 -6.16 18.30 4.27
CA ASP A 91 -5.47 17.74 5.43
C ASP A 91 -4.37 16.75 5.01
N SER A 92 -3.63 16.22 5.98
CA SER A 92 -2.50 15.32 5.75
C SER A 92 -2.89 13.85 5.60
N GLY A 93 -4.14 13.45 5.83
CA GLY A 93 -4.51 12.05 5.97
C GLY A 93 -4.11 11.18 4.78
N VAL A 94 -4.52 11.57 3.57
CA VAL A 94 -4.14 10.88 2.32
C VAL A 94 -2.63 10.93 2.08
N GLU A 95 -1.98 12.06 2.37
CA GLU A 95 -0.56 12.27 2.16
C GLU A 95 0.27 11.38 3.09
N ASP A 96 0.00 11.43 4.40
CA ASP A 96 0.70 10.64 5.41
C ASP A 96 0.48 9.13 5.22
N ALA A 97 -0.77 8.70 4.98
CA ALA A 97 -1.07 7.30 4.69
C ALA A 97 -0.39 6.81 3.40
N SER A 98 -0.22 7.66 2.38
CA SER A 98 0.51 7.34 1.15
C SER A 98 2.00 7.16 1.40
N ILE A 99 2.60 7.99 2.27
CA ILE A 99 4.01 7.85 2.69
C ILE A 99 4.21 6.51 3.42
N VAL A 100 3.34 6.19 4.38
CA VAL A 100 3.35 4.91 5.11
C VAL A 100 3.25 3.71 4.15
N ALA A 101 2.27 3.73 3.24
CA ALA A 101 2.08 2.67 2.25
C ALA A 101 3.29 2.51 1.31
N THR A 102 3.91 3.63 0.91
CA THR A 102 5.12 3.62 0.08
C THR A 102 6.31 2.99 0.80
N HIS A 103 6.52 3.32 2.09
CA HIS A 103 7.56 2.70 2.90
C HIS A 103 7.37 1.17 3.00
N MET A 104 6.13 0.72 3.25
CA MET A 104 5.81 -0.71 3.30
C MET A 104 6.04 -1.40 1.94
N MET A 105 5.63 -0.78 0.85
CA MET A 105 5.81 -1.30 -0.51
C MET A 105 7.30 -1.45 -0.88
N LEU A 106 8.13 -0.47 -0.54
CA LEU A 106 9.58 -0.54 -0.78
C LEU A 106 10.26 -1.56 0.14
N ALA A 107 9.84 -1.67 1.39
CA ALA A 107 10.33 -2.71 2.32
C ALA A 107 9.96 -4.12 1.82
N ALA A 108 8.77 -4.31 1.26
CA ALA A 108 8.38 -5.56 0.63
C ALA A 108 9.36 -5.94 -0.49
N ALA A 109 9.61 -5.02 -1.43
CA ALA A 109 10.56 -5.24 -2.51
C ALA A 109 11.99 -5.53 -1.98
N ASN A 110 12.44 -4.81 -0.95
CA ASN A 110 13.76 -5.03 -0.35
C ASN A 110 13.91 -6.41 0.31
N THR A 111 12.81 -6.98 0.80
CA THR A 111 12.79 -8.32 1.41
C THR A 111 12.44 -9.45 0.43
N GLY A 112 12.29 -9.10 -0.87
CA GLY A 112 11.94 -10.06 -1.93
C GLY A 112 10.48 -10.52 -1.86
N VAL A 113 9.60 -9.68 -1.35
CA VAL A 113 8.14 -9.86 -1.37
C VAL A 113 7.56 -8.99 -2.48
N ASP A 114 6.80 -9.59 -3.37
CA ASP A 114 6.09 -8.87 -4.43
C ASP A 114 4.86 -8.17 -3.87
N SER A 115 4.49 -7.05 -4.50
CA SER A 115 3.36 -6.24 -4.08
C SER A 115 2.56 -5.66 -5.24
N CYS A 116 1.32 -5.29 -4.96
CA CYS A 116 0.50 -4.47 -5.86
C CYS A 116 -0.30 -3.43 -5.06
N TRP A 117 -0.16 -2.17 -5.43
CA TRP A 117 -0.97 -1.07 -4.89
C TRP A 117 -2.32 -1.03 -5.59
N LEU A 118 -3.43 -1.16 -4.85
CA LEU A 118 -4.79 -1.16 -5.38
C LEU A 118 -5.55 0.09 -4.97
N ASN A 119 -6.16 0.74 -5.99
CA ASN A 119 -7.13 1.82 -5.81
C ASN A 119 -8.46 1.53 -6.55
N PHE A 120 -8.60 0.36 -7.20
CA PHE A 120 -9.81 0.03 -7.93
C PHE A 120 -10.84 -0.61 -7.00
N PHE A 121 -11.39 0.17 -6.10
CA PHE A 121 -12.47 -0.18 -5.17
C PHE A 121 -13.13 1.10 -4.64
N ASP A 122 -14.31 0.95 -4.03
CA ASP A 122 -15.01 2.00 -3.29
C ASP A 122 -14.51 1.98 -1.83
N PRO A 123 -13.84 3.06 -1.33
CA PRO A 123 -13.30 3.12 0.03
C PRO A 123 -14.35 2.96 1.12
N ASP A 124 -15.53 3.55 0.96
CA ASP A 124 -16.61 3.48 1.94
C ASP A 124 -17.18 2.06 2.01
N LYS A 125 -17.33 1.40 0.85
CA LYS A 125 -17.73 0.00 0.78
C LYS A 125 -16.69 -0.90 1.44
N ALA A 126 -15.40 -0.64 1.23
CA ALA A 126 -14.32 -1.41 1.85
C ALA A 126 -14.31 -1.24 3.37
N ALA A 127 -14.45 -0.01 3.88
CA ALA A 127 -14.53 0.27 5.31
C ALA A 127 -15.71 -0.47 5.95
N LYS A 128 -16.88 -0.43 5.32
CA LYS A 128 -18.09 -1.12 5.80
C LYS A 128 -17.93 -2.63 5.80
N GLU A 129 -17.44 -3.22 4.71
CA GLU A 129 -17.29 -4.67 4.55
C GLU A 129 -16.29 -5.24 5.57
N LEU A 130 -15.22 -4.50 5.84
CA LEU A 130 -14.18 -4.88 6.81
C LEU A 130 -14.53 -4.50 8.26
N GLY A 131 -15.57 -3.70 8.48
CA GLY A 131 -16.03 -3.27 9.80
C GLY A 131 -15.10 -2.24 10.46
N LEU A 132 -14.55 -1.31 9.68
CA LEU A 132 -13.70 -0.24 10.20
C LEU A 132 -14.53 0.78 11.00
N PRO A 133 -13.92 1.47 11.99
CA PRO A 133 -14.55 2.59 12.68
C PRO A 133 -14.97 3.72 11.73
N GLU A 134 -16.05 4.43 12.05
CA GLU A 134 -16.59 5.53 11.21
C GLU A 134 -15.61 6.72 11.01
N ASN A 135 -14.70 6.91 11.97
CA ASN A 135 -13.67 7.94 11.89
C ASN A 135 -12.47 7.54 11.03
N GLU A 136 -12.41 6.33 10.51
CA GLU A 136 -11.32 5.88 9.66
C GLU A 136 -11.72 5.91 8.18
N GLU A 137 -10.82 6.41 7.34
CA GLU A 137 -10.96 6.44 5.89
C GLU A 137 -9.94 5.51 5.25
N VAL A 138 -10.41 4.62 4.37
CA VAL A 138 -9.52 3.71 3.63
C VAL A 138 -8.88 4.44 2.46
N LEU A 139 -7.55 4.47 2.43
CA LEU A 139 -6.79 5.04 1.32
C LEU A 139 -6.62 4.04 0.18
N MET A 140 -6.07 2.85 0.50
CA MET A 140 -5.65 1.87 -0.49
C MET A 140 -5.51 0.47 0.11
N ILE A 141 -5.36 -0.53 -0.75
CA ILE A 141 -5.02 -1.89 -0.35
C ILE A 141 -3.67 -2.24 -0.97
N LEU A 142 -2.72 -2.71 -0.16
CA LEU A 142 -1.44 -3.23 -0.62
C LEU A 142 -1.46 -4.76 -0.59
N ASP A 143 -1.54 -5.36 -1.75
CA ASP A 143 -1.39 -6.80 -1.91
C ASP A 143 0.07 -7.21 -1.69
N LEU A 144 0.28 -8.31 -0.98
CA LEU A 144 1.59 -8.88 -0.69
C LEU A 144 1.60 -10.39 -0.95
N GLY A 145 2.69 -10.88 -1.50
CA GLY A 145 2.90 -12.30 -1.76
C GLY A 145 4.12 -12.53 -2.63
N TYR A 146 4.08 -13.60 -3.42
CA TYR A 146 5.12 -13.95 -4.38
C TYR A 146 4.47 -14.18 -5.73
N ALA A 147 5.08 -13.69 -6.79
CA ALA A 147 4.60 -13.88 -8.15
C ALA A 147 4.43 -15.38 -8.48
N ALA A 148 3.41 -15.69 -9.27
CA ALA A 148 3.28 -17.00 -9.87
C ALA A 148 4.41 -17.23 -10.90
N GLU A 149 4.67 -18.48 -11.26
CA GLU A 149 5.71 -18.82 -12.24
C GLU A 149 5.48 -18.09 -13.57
N GLY A 150 6.55 -17.51 -14.11
CA GLY A 150 6.52 -16.77 -15.38
C GLY A 150 5.90 -15.37 -15.30
N VAL A 151 5.49 -14.91 -14.12
CA VAL A 151 4.93 -13.56 -13.92
C VAL A 151 6.07 -12.56 -13.63
N GLY A 152 6.00 -11.40 -14.28
CA GLY A 152 6.94 -10.30 -14.09
C GLY A 152 6.31 -8.94 -14.35
N PRO A 153 7.13 -7.89 -14.46
CA PRO A 153 6.66 -6.54 -14.75
C PRO A 153 5.85 -6.47 -16.04
N LEU A 154 4.80 -5.65 -16.07
CA LEU A 154 4.06 -5.35 -17.29
C LEU A 154 4.96 -4.59 -18.30
N PRO A 155 4.66 -4.67 -19.62
CA PRO A 155 5.50 -4.03 -20.66
C PRO A 155 5.72 -2.53 -20.46
N ASN A 156 4.77 -1.83 -19.85
CA ASN A 156 4.87 -0.39 -19.57
C ASN A 156 5.57 -0.07 -18.24
N HIS A 157 6.05 -1.07 -17.50
CA HIS A 157 6.67 -0.84 -16.19
C HIS A 157 7.88 0.10 -16.28
N ALA A 158 8.72 -0.05 -17.30
CA ALA A 158 9.91 0.79 -17.50
C ALA A 158 9.61 2.14 -18.19
N SER A 159 8.37 2.37 -18.65
CA SER A 159 8.01 3.63 -19.30
C SER A 159 7.98 4.76 -18.28
N ARG A 160 8.78 5.78 -18.51
CA ARG A 160 8.85 7.00 -17.68
C ARG A 160 8.97 8.23 -18.57
N LYS A 161 8.38 9.33 -18.11
CA LYS A 161 8.69 10.64 -18.68
C LYS A 161 10.15 10.99 -18.43
N LEU A 162 10.71 11.84 -19.27
CA LEU A 162 12.02 12.41 -19.05
C LEU A 162 12.01 13.26 -17.77
N LEU A 163 13.16 13.40 -17.12
CA LEU A 163 13.24 14.14 -15.85
C LEU A 163 12.84 15.61 -16.04
N GLU A 164 13.23 16.22 -17.18
CA GLU A 164 12.89 17.59 -17.54
C GLU A 164 11.39 17.84 -17.79
N GLU A 165 10.59 16.79 -18.01
CA GLU A 165 9.13 16.92 -18.14
C GLU A 165 8.43 17.00 -16.77
N THR A 166 9.12 16.64 -15.71
CA THR A 166 8.54 16.53 -14.36
C THR A 166 9.27 17.37 -13.31
N VAL A 167 10.45 17.89 -13.63
CA VAL A 167 11.27 18.71 -12.73
C VAL A 167 11.48 20.09 -13.35
N VAL A 168 11.21 21.12 -12.56
CA VAL A 168 11.45 22.52 -12.93
C VAL A 168 12.41 23.13 -11.92
N TYR A 169 13.46 23.78 -12.41
CA TYR A 169 14.41 24.56 -11.60
C TYR A 169 13.95 26.00 -11.55
N CYS A 170 13.80 26.61 -10.35
CA CYS A 170 13.35 28.00 -10.13
C CYS A 170 14.46 28.81 -9.45
#